data_949a6f047b9e84da8ba90a7b4b8e1147
#
_entry.id   949a6f047b9e84da8ba90a7b4b8e1147
#
_cell.length_a   1.000
_cell.length_b   1.000
_cell.length_c   1.000
_cell.angle_alpha   90.00
_cell.angle_beta   90.00
_cell.angle_gamma   90.00
#
_symmetry.space_group_name_H-M   'P 1'
#
loop_
_entity.id
_entity.type
_entity.pdbx_description
1 polymer ?
#
loop_
_entity_poly.entity_id
_entity_poly.type
_entity_poly.pdbx_seq_one_letter_code
_entity_poly.pdbx_strand_id
1 'polypeptide(L)'
;MTRSSQLHALQVIDLALDRDRARLEEIGRLLNDDHVLATARSAREEAERESRQSSESVRAAEDAVASQQSKLREIDGRLYSGALHNPKELQDLQRDSESIQRHIASLDERLLQVMLKQEEADKALAQAQDLVRQREAESLGSQRELLVQQGNVQTNLARRAAEREAVQSGLPSEDLALYARLRQSLGGVAVTAVEDGACAACGLVLSASGRQEVRSSPAPLRCRQCGRVLYAG
;
A
#
# COMPACT_ATOMS: atom_id res chain seq x y z
N MET A 1 22.87 -24.15 -36.67
CA MET A 1 22.56 -22.78 -36.18
C MET A 1 23.84 -21.94 -36.28
N THR A 2 23.73 -20.70 -36.75
CA THR A 2 24.90 -19.79 -36.80
C THR A 2 25.21 -19.27 -35.37
N ARG A 3 26.46 -18.86 -35.13
CA ARG A 3 26.89 -18.27 -33.85
C ARG A 3 26.05 -17.03 -33.49
N SER A 4 25.65 -16.19 -34.49
CA SER A 4 24.78 -15.06 -34.30
C SER A 4 23.35 -15.49 -33.88
N SER A 5 22.81 -16.61 -34.38
CA SER A 5 21.51 -17.12 -33.95
C SER A 5 21.51 -17.63 -32.50
N GLN A 6 22.61 -18.26 -32.09
CA GLN A 6 22.81 -18.69 -30.70
C GLN A 6 22.94 -17.49 -29.75
N LEU A 7 23.67 -16.44 -30.14
CA LEU A 7 23.74 -15.19 -29.39
C LEU A 7 22.39 -14.49 -29.29
N HIS A 8 21.58 -14.54 -30.35
CA HIS A 8 20.17 -14.03 -30.30
C HIS A 8 19.32 -14.85 -29.33
N ALA A 9 19.42 -16.18 -29.38
CA ALA A 9 18.69 -17.04 -28.42
C ALA A 9 19.10 -16.75 -26.97
N LEU A 10 20.43 -16.56 -26.72
CA LEU A 10 20.94 -16.14 -25.42
C LEU A 10 20.33 -14.81 -24.97
N GLN A 11 20.27 -13.82 -25.88
CA GLN A 11 19.66 -12.51 -25.57
C GLN A 11 18.18 -12.61 -25.22
N VAL A 12 17.41 -13.44 -25.91
CA VAL A 12 15.97 -13.63 -25.61
C VAL A 12 15.81 -14.16 -24.18
N ILE A 13 16.64 -15.14 -23.78
CA ILE A 13 16.64 -15.68 -22.43
C ILE A 13 17.06 -14.61 -21.41
N ASP A 14 18.12 -13.87 -21.69
CA ASP A 14 18.64 -12.83 -20.80
C ASP A 14 17.62 -11.70 -20.57
N LEU A 15 16.94 -11.26 -21.62
CA LEU A 15 15.87 -10.25 -21.51
C LEU A 15 14.67 -10.76 -20.71
N ALA A 16 14.39 -12.06 -20.80
CA ALA A 16 13.35 -12.68 -20.00
C ALA A 16 13.76 -12.80 -18.52
N LEU A 17 15.02 -13.14 -18.25
CA LEU A 17 15.59 -13.16 -16.89
C LEU A 17 15.56 -11.76 -16.25
N ASP A 18 15.89 -10.71 -16.99
CA ASP A 18 15.86 -9.34 -16.49
C ASP A 18 14.43 -8.91 -16.13
N ARG A 19 13.45 -9.26 -16.97
CA ARG A 19 12.03 -9.00 -16.68
C ARG A 19 11.55 -9.76 -15.44
N ASP A 20 11.92 -11.02 -15.30
CA ASP A 20 11.54 -11.83 -14.14
C ASP A 20 12.18 -11.28 -12.84
N ARG A 21 13.44 -10.83 -12.89
CA ARG A 21 14.11 -10.20 -11.73
C ARG A 21 13.41 -8.90 -11.34
N ALA A 22 13.14 -8.03 -12.32
CA ALA A 22 12.40 -6.79 -12.08
C ALA A 22 11.00 -7.06 -11.47
N ARG A 23 10.33 -8.13 -11.93
CA ARG A 23 9.04 -8.54 -11.36
C ARG A 23 9.16 -9.02 -9.91
N LEU A 24 10.22 -9.78 -9.57
CA LEU A 24 10.47 -10.19 -8.18
C LEU A 24 10.72 -8.99 -7.25
N GLU A 25 11.47 -8.01 -7.70
CA GLU A 25 11.72 -6.78 -6.95
C GLU A 25 10.42 -5.98 -6.74
N GLU A 26 9.57 -5.93 -7.77
CA GLU A 26 8.26 -5.29 -7.67
C GLU A 26 7.34 -6.03 -6.68
N ILE A 27 7.25 -7.36 -6.79
CA ILE A 27 6.47 -8.18 -5.84
C ILE A 27 7.00 -7.99 -4.41
N GLY A 28 8.32 -7.97 -4.22
CA GLY A 28 8.93 -7.72 -2.92
C GLY A 28 8.55 -6.36 -2.33
N ARG A 29 8.47 -5.31 -3.14
CA ARG A 29 7.99 -3.99 -2.72
C ARG A 29 6.52 -4.02 -2.34
N LEU A 30 5.67 -4.63 -3.17
CA LEU A 30 4.23 -4.72 -2.93
C LEU A 30 3.88 -5.56 -1.69
N LEU A 31 4.66 -6.61 -1.38
CA LEU A 31 4.49 -7.41 -0.17
C LEU A 31 4.83 -6.65 1.11
N ASN A 32 5.69 -5.64 1.03
CA ASN A 32 6.09 -4.80 2.16
C ASN A 32 5.31 -3.47 2.23
N ASP A 33 4.42 -3.22 1.27
CA ASP A 33 3.59 -2.01 1.26
C ASP A 33 2.30 -2.26 2.04
N ASP A 34 2.30 -1.83 3.30
CA ASP A 34 1.14 -1.86 4.20
C ASP A 34 0.53 -0.47 4.45
N HIS A 35 0.94 0.53 3.69
CA HIS A 35 0.57 1.94 3.90
C HIS A 35 -0.94 2.15 4.05
N VAL A 36 -1.75 1.49 3.22
CA VAL A 36 -3.22 1.61 3.26
C VAL A 36 -3.78 1.03 4.55
N LEU A 37 -3.27 -0.12 4.99
CA LEU A 37 -3.67 -0.75 6.23
C LEU A 37 -3.19 0.04 7.44
N ALA A 38 -1.97 0.55 7.42
CA ALA A 38 -1.41 1.40 8.47
C ALA A 38 -2.24 2.68 8.65
N THR A 39 -2.66 3.32 7.54
CA THR A 39 -3.53 4.50 7.58
C THR A 39 -4.89 4.19 8.21
N ALA A 40 -5.51 3.07 7.83
CA ALA A 40 -6.79 2.65 8.41
C ALA A 40 -6.66 2.35 9.92
N ARG A 41 -5.57 1.72 10.35
CA ARG A 41 -5.29 1.46 11.78
C ARG A 41 -5.09 2.75 12.56
N SER A 42 -4.36 3.72 12.01
CA SER A 42 -4.18 5.04 12.65
C SER A 42 -5.51 5.77 12.81
N ALA A 43 -6.37 5.76 11.78
CA ALA A 43 -7.70 6.36 11.86
C ALA A 43 -8.59 5.69 12.93
N ARG A 44 -8.53 4.35 13.05
CA ARG A 44 -9.23 3.63 14.12
C ARG A 44 -8.72 4.04 15.50
N GLU A 45 -7.41 4.16 15.70
CA GLU A 45 -6.82 4.57 16.99
C GLU A 45 -7.23 6.00 17.37
N GLU A 46 -7.37 6.88 16.39
CA GLU A 46 -7.86 8.24 16.64
C GLU A 46 -9.33 8.25 17.04
N ALA A 47 -10.19 7.53 16.29
CA ALA A 47 -11.61 7.38 16.62
C ALA A 47 -11.82 6.72 17.99
N GLU A 48 -10.98 5.76 18.38
CA GLU A 48 -11.02 5.12 19.69
C GLU A 48 -10.67 6.09 20.83
N ARG A 49 -9.70 6.98 20.62
CA ARG A 49 -9.36 8.03 21.58
C ARG A 49 -10.51 9.01 21.74
N GLU A 50 -11.15 9.42 20.65
CA GLU A 50 -12.28 10.36 20.65
C GLU A 50 -13.50 9.75 21.34
N SER A 51 -13.85 8.49 21.09
CA SER A 51 -14.93 7.77 21.76
C SER A 51 -14.69 7.68 23.28
N ARG A 52 -13.46 7.35 23.70
CA ARG A 52 -13.10 7.33 25.13
C ARG A 52 -13.25 8.72 25.77
N GLN A 53 -12.73 9.75 25.14
CA GLN A 53 -12.83 11.13 25.65
C GLN A 53 -14.28 11.62 25.75
N SER A 54 -15.11 11.28 24.75
CA SER A 54 -16.53 11.60 24.75
C SER A 54 -17.25 10.86 25.89
N SER A 55 -16.94 9.57 26.11
CA SER A 55 -17.49 8.79 27.22
C SER A 55 -17.12 9.37 28.59
N GLU A 56 -15.88 9.82 28.77
CA GLU A 56 -15.45 10.51 30.00
C GLU A 56 -16.22 11.82 30.20
N SER A 57 -16.49 12.56 29.10
CA SER A 57 -17.26 13.80 29.14
C SER A 57 -18.72 13.58 29.55
N VAL A 58 -19.33 12.48 29.08
CA VAL A 58 -20.70 12.10 29.50
C VAL A 58 -20.72 11.77 30.98
N ARG A 59 -19.80 10.93 31.48
CA ARG A 59 -19.72 10.59 32.90
C ARG A 59 -19.57 11.84 33.79
N ALA A 60 -18.68 12.75 33.40
CA ALA A 60 -18.50 14.00 34.13
C ALA A 60 -19.76 14.88 34.14
N ALA A 61 -20.54 14.90 33.05
CA ALA A 61 -21.81 15.62 33.00
C ALA A 61 -22.91 14.94 33.85
N GLU A 62 -23.00 13.60 33.81
CA GLU A 62 -23.89 12.82 34.68
C GLU A 62 -23.58 13.04 36.14
N ASP A 63 -22.34 13.03 36.55
CA ASP A 63 -21.93 13.30 37.92
C ASP A 63 -22.28 14.71 38.37
N ALA A 64 -22.14 15.70 37.47
CA ALA A 64 -22.54 17.08 37.75
C ALA A 64 -24.07 17.20 37.99
N VAL A 65 -24.87 16.56 37.15
CA VAL A 65 -26.33 16.51 37.32
C VAL A 65 -26.69 15.82 38.64
N ALA A 66 -26.13 14.64 38.89
CA ALA A 66 -26.38 13.85 40.10
C ALA A 66 -26.04 14.64 41.40
N SER A 67 -24.91 15.36 41.37
CA SER A 67 -24.50 16.21 42.49
C SER A 67 -25.50 17.32 42.79
N GLN A 68 -26.00 18.03 41.77
CA GLN A 68 -26.99 19.09 41.97
C GLN A 68 -28.34 18.53 42.37
N GLN A 69 -28.77 17.41 41.82
CA GLN A 69 -29.99 16.71 42.26
C GLN A 69 -29.91 16.25 43.72
N SER A 70 -28.74 15.86 44.20
CA SER A 70 -28.54 15.53 45.61
C SER A 70 -28.73 16.77 46.52
N LYS A 71 -28.15 17.91 46.13
CA LYS A 71 -28.29 19.18 46.82
C LYS A 71 -29.78 19.66 46.85
N LEU A 72 -30.47 19.52 45.71
CA LEU A 72 -31.86 19.86 45.62
C LEU A 72 -32.71 19.05 46.61
N ARG A 73 -32.47 17.72 46.65
CA ARG A 73 -33.16 16.82 47.61
C ARG A 73 -32.91 17.20 49.06
N GLU A 74 -31.69 17.65 49.40
CA GLU A 74 -31.38 18.10 50.75
C GLU A 74 -32.14 19.40 51.10
N ILE A 75 -32.17 20.37 50.18
CA ILE A 75 -32.87 21.62 50.38
C ILE A 75 -34.40 21.41 50.47
N ASP A 76 -34.97 20.61 49.60
CA ASP A 76 -36.39 20.26 49.61
C ASP A 76 -36.75 19.48 50.87
N GLY A 77 -35.88 18.55 51.31
CA GLY A 77 -36.06 17.86 52.58
C GLY A 77 -36.11 18.82 53.79
N ARG A 78 -35.27 19.86 53.80
CA ARG A 78 -35.30 20.89 54.84
C ARG A 78 -36.56 21.80 54.72
N LEU A 79 -36.91 22.18 53.51
CA LEU A 79 -38.04 23.06 53.20
C LEU A 79 -39.39 22.44 53.64
N TYR A 80 -39.58 21.12 53.43
CA TYR A 80 -40.81 20.41 53.71
C TYR A 80 -40.81 19.64 55.04
N SER A 81 -39.72 19.72 55.82
CA SER A 81 -39.64 19.02 57.14
C SER A 81 -40.57 19.52 58.21
N GLY A 82 -41.13 20.70 58.04
CA GLY A 82 -41.94 21.37 59.05
C GLY A 82 -41.13 21.91 60.27
N ALA A 83 -39.81 21.79 60.27
CA ALA A 83 -38.93 22.26 61.36
C ALA A 83 -38.61 23.76 61.30
N LEU A 84 -38.82 24.40 60.15
CA LEU A 84 -38.49 25.80 59.92
C LEU A 84 -39.76 26.68 60.12
N HIS A 85 -39.68 27.62 61.08
CA HIS A 85 -40.79 28.52 61.44
C HIS A 85 -40.54 29.97 61.04
N ASN A 86 -39.30 30.28 60.54
CA ASN A 86 -38.90 31.63 60.14
C ASN A 86 -39.28 31.89 58.68
N PRO A 87 -40.22 32.82 58.38
CA PRO A 87 -40.69 33.09 57.01
C PRO A 87 -39.60 33.55 56.05
N LYS A 88 -38.58 34.26 56.54
CA LYS A 88 -37.46 34.71 55.75
C LYS A 88 -36.56 33.55 55.31
N GLU A 89 -36.27 32.64 56.22
CA GLU A 89 -35.45 31.44 55.95
C GLU A 89 -36.14 30.48 54.97
N LEU A 90 -37.47 30.32 55.08
CA LEU A 90 -38.26 29.56 54.11
C LEU A 90 -38.21 30.19 52.72
N GLN A 91 -38.30 31.53 52.62
CA GLN A 91 -38.23 32.23 51.35
C GLN A 91 -36.83 32.13 50.71
N ASP A 92 -35.75 32.17 51.50
CA ASP A 92 -34.39 32.03 51.02
C ASP A 92 -34.14 30.59 50.50
N LEU A 93 -34.62 29.55 51.23
CA LEU A 93 -34.55 28.16 50.76
C LEU A 93 -35.36 27.89 49.50
N GLN A 94 -36.55 28.54 49.35
CA GLN A 94 -37.31 28.45 48.09
C GLN A 94 -36.57 29.01 46.91
N ARG A 95 -35.92 30.20 47.08
CA ARG A 95 -35.08 30.81 46.01
C ARG A 95 -33.89 29.93 45.65
N ASP A 96 -33.27 29.31 46.64
CA ASP A 96 -32.16 28.37 46.44
C ASP A 96 -32.60 27.13 45.68
N SER A 97 -33.76 26.53 46.06
CA SER A 97 -34.37 25.39 45.34
C SER A 97 -34.63 25.75 43.86
N GLU A 98 -35.31 26.89 43.60
CA GLU A 98 -35.57 27.37 42.23
C GLU A 98 -34.27 27.62 41.43
N SER A 99 -33.26 28.15 42.09
CA SER A 99 -31.96 28.41 41.48
C SER A 99 -31.26 27.10 41.06
N ILE A 100 -31.27 26.10 41.94
CA ILE A 100 -30.69 24.78 41.66
C ILE A 100 -31.48 24.05 40.57
N GLN A 101 -32.81 24.13 40.59
CA GLN A 101 -33.63 23.54 39.51
C GLN A 101 -33.28 24.13 38.13
N ARG A 102 -33.14 25.47 38.03
CA ARG A 102 -32.68 26.10 36.78
C ARG A 102 -31.29 25.64 36.36
N HIS A 103 -30.38 25.49 37.34
CA HIS A 103 -29.04 24.98 37.07
C HIS A 103 -29.05 23.51 36.61
N ILE A 104 -29.86 22.64 37.20
CA ILE A 104 -30.06 21.27 36.73
C ILE A 104 -30.56 21.26 35.29
N ALA A 105 -31.56 22.04 34.93
CA ALA A 105 -32.06 22.14 33.56
C ALA A 105 -30.94 22.51 32.56
N SER A 106 -30.07 23.46 32.93
CA SER A 106 -28.88 23.79 32.08
C SER A 106 -27.86 22.67 31.99
N LEU A 107 -27.65 21.89 33.07
CA LEU A 107 -26.75 20.72 33.05
C LEU A 107 -27.34 19.57 32.22
N ASP A 108 -28.65 19.36 32.26
CA ASP A 108 -29.36 18.36 31.47
C ASP A 108 -29.26 18.67 29.98
N GLU A 109 -29.39 19.95 29.57
CA GLU A 109 -29.12 20.35 28.17
C GLU A 109 -27.69 20.06 27.76
N ARG A 110 -26.71 20.33 28.62
CA ARG A 110 -25.31 20.03 28.38
C ARG A 110 -25.06 18.52 28.31
N LEU A 111 -25.67 17.74 29.18
CA LEU A 111 -25.60 16.27 29.15
C LEU A 111 -26.08 15.73 27.80
N LEU A 112 -27.24 16.19 27.32
CA LEU A 112 -27.74 15.80 26.01
C LEU A 112 -26.75 16.11 24.88
N GLN A 113 -26.12 17.29 24.93
CA GLN A 113 -25.13 17.67 23.90
C GLN A 113 -23.90 16.74 23.90
N VAL A 114 -23.36 16.36 25.08
CA VAL A 114 -22.22 15.46 25.16
C VAL A 114 -22.61 14.02 24.81
N MET A 115 -23.83 13.58 25.12
CA MET A 115 -24.34 12.27 24.70
C MET A 115 -24.46 12.16 23.19
N LEU A 116 -24.94 13.20 22.50
CA LEU A 116 -24.98 13.23 21.04
C LEU A 116 -23.58 13.13 20.43
N LYS A 117 -22.60 13.84 21.01
CA LYS A 117 -21.20 13.75 20.57
C LYS A 117 -20.62 12.34 20.79
N GLN A 118 -20.96 11.68 21.90
CA GLN A 118 -20.56 10.30 22.14
C GLN A 118 -21.14 9.36 21.08
N GLU A 119 -22.44 9.50 20.74
CA GLU A 119 -23.06 8.70 19.68
C GLU A 119 -22.36 8.87 18.33
N GLU A 120 -21.98 10.09 17.98
CA GLU A 120 -21.22 10.39 16.75
C GLU A 120 -19.83 9.75 16.79
N ALA A 121 -19.11 9.86 17.90
CA ALA A 121 -17.79 9.27 18.09
C ALA A 121 -17.84 7.73 18.06
N ASP A 122 -18.84 7.12 18.66
CA ASP A 122 -19.03 5.67 18.66
C ASP A 122 -19.38 5.15 17.26
N LYS A 123 -20.17 5.88 16.49
CA LYS A 123 -20.45 5.58 15.07
C LYS A 123 -19.17 5.68 14.22
N ALA A 124 -18.36 6.73 14.45
CA ALA A 124 -17.10 6.90 13.74
C ALA A 124 -16.10 5.76 14.07
N LEU A 125 -16.03 5.35 15.34
CA LEU A 125 -15.22 4.21 15.77
C LEU A 125 -15.67 2.91 15.11
N ALA A 126 -16.97 2.64 15.07
CA ALA A 126 -17.52 1.46 14.42
C ALA A 126 -17.16 1.42 12.93
N GLN A 127 -17.31 2.55 12.22
CA GLN A 127 -16.92 2.67 10.80
C GLN A 127 -15.42 2.46 10.58
N ALA A 128 -14.59 3.03 11.44
CA ALA A 128 -13.12 2.86 11.35
C ALA A 128 -12.71 1.41 11.62
N GLN A 129 -13.35 0.71 12.55
CA GLN A 129 -13.14 -0.71 12.82
C GLN A 129 -13.54 -1.58 11.62
N ASP A 130 -14.66 -1.28 10.97
CA ASP A 130 -15.12 -1.98 9.78
C ASP A 130 -14.14 -1.78 8.62
N LEU A 131 -13.65 -0.57 8.43
CA LEU A 131 -12.65 -0.27 7.42
C LEU A 131 -11.36 -1.06 7.64
N VAL A 132 -10.87 -1.14 8.87
CA VAL A 132 -9.68 -1.95 9.19
C VAL A 132 -9.92 -3.42 8.84
N ARG A 133 -11.07 -4.01 9.23
CA ARG A 133 -11.41 -5.41 8.89
C ARG A 133 -11.43 -5.64 7.36
N GLN A 134 -12.02 -4.72 6.62
CA GLN A 134 -12.06 -4.79 5.17
C GLN A 134 -10.65 -4.73 4.58
N ARG A 135 -9.81 -3.78 5.01
CA ARG A 135 -8.44 -3.63 4.51
C ARG A 135 -7.54 -4.82 4.89
N GLU A 136 -7.72 -5.42 6.04
CA GLU A 136 -7.05 -6.65 6.43
C GLU A 136 -7.42 -7.83 5.53
N ALA A 137 -8.69 -7.99 5.21
CA ALA A 137 -9.14 -9.04 4.29
C ALA A 137 -8.61 -8.84 2.87
N GLU A 138 -8.63 -7.61 2.34
CA GLU A 138 -8.07 -7.24 1.05
C GLU A 138 -6.56 -7.49 1.00
N SER A 139 -5.83 -7.08 2.03
CA SER A 139 -4.39 -7.28 2.15
C SER A 139 -4.02 -8.77 2.15
N LEU A 140 -4.74 -9.59 2.92
CA LEU A 140 -4.51 -11.04 2.95
C LEU A 140 -4.75 -11.70 1.57
N GLY A 141 -5.77 -11.25 0.83
CA GLY A 141 -6.05 -11.70 -0.53
C GLY A 141 -4.90 -11.36 -1.48
N SER A 142 -4.51 -10.09 -1.51
CA SER A 142 -3.42 -9.59 -2.36
C SER A 142 -2.08 -10.26 -2.04
N GLN A 143 -1.76 -10.45 -0.76
CA GLN A 143 -0.53 -11.12 -0.33
C GLN A 143 -0.48 -12.57 -0.84
N ARG A 144 -1.58 -13.33 -0.76
CA ARG A 144 -1.64 -14.69 -1.28
C ARG A 144 -1.36 -14.75 -2.79
N GLU A 145 -1.98 -13.85 -3.56
CA GLU A 145 -1.76 -13.76 -5.00
C GLU A 145 -0.31 -13.39 -5.33
N LEU A 146 0.28 -12.43 -4.62
CA LEU A 146 1.67 -12.03 -4.80
C LEU A 146 2.64 -13.15 -4.47
N LEU A 147 2.41 -13.94 -3.41
CA LEU A 147 3.24 -15.09 -3.05
C LEU A 147 3.16 -16.21 -4.11
N VAL A 148 1.98 -16.46 -4.69
CA VAL A 148 1.83 -17.39 -5.81
C VAL A 148 2.61 -16.89 -7.04
N GLN A 149 2.48 -15.61 -7.38
CA GLN A 149 3.23 -15.02 -8.48
C GLN A 149 4.74 -15.09 -8.24
N GLN A 150 5.19 -14.82 -7.01
CA GLN A 150 6.60 -14.93 -6.60
C GLN A 150 7.15 -16.34 -6.86
N GLY A 151 6.43 -17.37 -6.43
CA GLY A 151 6.80 -18.77 -6.66
C GLY A 151 6.89 -19.12 -8.15
N ASN A 152 5.93 -18.67 -8.95
CA ASN A 152 5.94 -18.87 -10.40
C ASN A 152 7.13 -18.18 -11.09
N VAL A 153 7.42 -16.92 -10.71
CA VAL A 153 8.55 -16.19 -11.25
C VAL A 153 9.88 -16.81 -10.85
N GLN A 154 10.03 -17.25 -9.60
CA GLN A 154 11.23 -17.98 -9.13
C GLN A 154 11.46 -19.27 -9.90
N THR A 155 10.40 -20.05 -10.15
CA THR A 155 10.48 -21.27 -10.97
C THR A 155 10.91 -20.96 -12.40
N ASN A 156 10.36 -19.89 -13.00
CA ASN A 156 10.77 -19.44 -14.34
C ASN A 156 12.22 -18.99 -14.39
N LEU A 157 12.69 -18.25 -13.37
CA LEU A 157 14.09 -17.86 -13.26
C LEU A 157 15.04 -19.05 -13.21
N ALA A 158 14.72 -20.06 -12.40
CA ALA A 158 15.54 -21.27 -12.30
C ALA A 158 15.61 -22.00 -13.65
N ARG A 159 14.47 -22.21 -14.32
CA ARG A 159 14.38 -22.84 -15.62
C ARG A 159 15.18 -22.06 -16.69
N ARG A 160 14.97 -20.75 -16.78
CA ARG A 160 15.67 -19.89 -17.74
C ARG A 160 17.19 -19.80 -17.46
N ALA A 161 17.60 -19.86 -16.20
CA ALA A 161 19.01 -19.92 -15.84
C ALA A 161 19.67 -21.18 -16.39
N ALA A 162 19.01 -22.34 -16.27
CA ALA A 162 19.50 -23.59 -16.85
C ALA A 162 19.51 -23.55 -18.40
N GLU A 163 18.46 -23.01 -19.02
CA GLU A 163 18.40 -22.80 -20.48
C GLU A 163 19.54 -21.89 -20.95
N ARG A 164 19.82 -20.83 -20.21
CA ARG A 164 20.92 -19.89 -20.46
C ARG A 164 22.28 -20.59 -20.43
N GLU A 165 22.53 -21.40 -19.41
CA GLU A 165 23.78 -22.17 -19.27
C GLU A 165 23.95 -23.17 -20.43
N ALA A 166 22.88 -23.86 -20.82
CA ALA A 166 22.93 -24.76 -21.97
C ALA A 166 23.26 -24.06 -23.29
N VAL A 167 22.70 -22.85 -23.53
CA VAL A 167 23.03 -22.07 -24.73
C VAL A 167 24.45 -21.53 -24.65
N GLN A 168 24.94 -21.10 -23.50
CA GLN A 168 26.30 -20.58 -23.31
C GLN A 168 27.37 -21.65 -23.55
N SER A 169 27.14 -22.90 -23.11
CA SER A 169 28.08 -23.99 -23.29
C SER A 169 28.39 -24.31 -24.77
N GLY A 170 27.48 -23.95 -25.67
CA GLY A 170 27.65 -24.11 -27.13
C GLY A 170 28.33 -22.94 -27.83
N LEU A 171 28.69 -21.88 -27.11
CA LEU A 171 29.30 -20.66 -27.70
C LEU A 171 30.77 -20.51 -27.34
N PRO A 172 31.61 -20.01 -28.25
CA PRO A 172 33.02 -19.68 -27.95
C PRO A 172 33.08 -18.55 -26.88
N SER A 173 34.12 -18.63 -26.04
CA SER A 173 34.37 -17.64 -24.98
C SER A 173 34.53 -16.20 -25.50
N GLU A 174 35.12 -16.05 -26.68
CA GLU A 174 35.30 -14.75 -27.36
C GLU A 174 33.95 -14.11 -27.73
N ASP A 175 32.97 -14.90 -28.19
CA ASP A 175 31.63 -14.43 -28.54
C ASP A 175 30.82 -14.08 -27.29
N LEU A 176 30.96 -14.85 -26.24
CA LEU A 176 30.34 -14.55 -24.92
C LEU A 176 30.89 -13.25 -24.33
N ALA A 177 32.21 -13.04 -24.42
CA ALA A 177 32.82 -11.79 -23.95
C ALA A 177 32.39 -10.58 -24.79
N LEU A 178 32.27 -10.74 -26.12
CA LEU A 178 31.75 -9.71 -27.01
C LEU A 178 30.28 -9.39 -26.64
N TYR A 179 29.44 -10.41 -26.48
CA TYR A 179 28.03 -10.28 -26.14
C TYR A 179 27.85 -9.56 -24.79
N ALA A 180 28.58 -9.99 -23.74
CA ALA A 180 28.48 -9.39 -22.41
C ALA A 180 28.83 -7.88 -22.43
N ARG A 181 29.92 -7.51 -23.14
CA ARG A 181 30.30 -6.11 -23.29
C ARG A 181 29.28 -5.28 -24.03
N LEU A 182 28.73 -5.81 -25.14
CA LEU A 182 27.70 -5.11 -25.91
C LEU A 182 26.38 -4.97 -25.11
N ARG A 183 25.99 -6.03 -24.40
CA ARG A 183 24.81 -6.00 -23.55
C ARG A 183 24.87 -4.91 -22.47
N GLN A 184 26.04 -4.79 -21.84
CA GLN A 184 26.27 -3.76 -20.82
C GLN A 184 26.25 -2.34 -21.43
N SER A 185 26.87 -2.12 -22.59
CA SER A 185 27.01 -0.78 -23.19
C SER A 185 25.79 -0.33 -23.99
N LEU A 186 24.90 -1.25 -24.41
CA LEU A 186 23.77 -0.98 -25.30
C LEU A 186 22.39 -1.23 -24.67
N GLY A 187 22.29 -1.10 -23.34
CA GLY A 187 21.02 -1.18 -22.62
C GLY A 187 20.36 -2.56 -22.66
N GLY A 188 21.15 -3.63 -22.59
CA GLY A 188 20.64 -4.99 -22.53
C GLY A 188 20.46 -5.69 -23.89
N VAL A 189 20.54 -4.95 -25.03
CA VAL A 189 20.28 -5.47 -26.37
C VAL A 189 21.57 -5.47 -27.18
N ALA A 190 22.26 -6.60 -27.24
CA ALA A 190 23.55 -6.80 -27.94
C ALA A 190 23.38 -7.29 -29.38
N VAL A 191 22.31 -8.04 -29.65
CA VAL A 191 22.01 -8.66 -30.94
C VAL A 191 20.73 -8.06 -31.53
N THR A 192 20.70 -7.84 -32.82
CA THR A 192 19.54 -7.29 -33.51
C THR A 192 19.27 -8.05 -34.83
N ALA A 193 17.99 -8.19 -35.16
CA ALA A 193 17.59 -8.80 -36.43
C ALA A 193 17.94 -7.90 -37.62
N VAL A 194 18.09 -8.53 -38.76
CA VAL A 194 18.07 -7.86 -40.08
C VAL A 194 16.67 -8.07 -40.67
N GLU A 195 15.86 -7.01 -40.68
CA GLU A 195 14.48 -6.98 -41.16
C GLU A 195 14.41 -6.07 -42.39
N ASP A 196 13.73 -6.50 -43.43
CA ASP A 196 13.60 -5.76 -44.71
C ASP A 196 14.94 -5.24 -45.30
N GLY A 197 16.02 -5.97 -45.03
CA GLY A 197 17.36 -5.59 -45.47
C GLY A 197 18.03 -4.51 -44.64
N ALA A 198 17.47 -4.12 -43.50
CA ALA A 198 18.02 -3.12 -42.61
C ALA A 198 18.24 -3.67 -41.20
N CYS A 199 19.11 -3.03 -40.44
CA CYS A 199 19.33 -3.31 -39.02
C CYS A 199 18.07 -2.86 -38.22
N ALA A 200 17.36 -3.77 -37.59
CA ALA A 200 16.12 -3.46 -36.83
C ALA A 200 16.35 -2.49 -35.67
N ALA A 201 17.57 -2.38 -35.13
CA ALA A 201 17.86 -1.49 -34.00
C ALA A 201 18.14 -0.02 -34.41
N CYS A 202 18.67 0.25 -35.63
CA CYS A 202 19.11 1.58 -36.03
C CYS A 202 18.71 1.98 -37.46
N GLY A 203 18.04 1.09 -38.19
CA GLY A 203 17.57 1.37 -39.56
C GLY A 203 18.63 1.39 -40.65
N LEU A 204 19.91 1.08 -40.33
CA LEU A 204 20.96 1.05 -41.35
C LEU A 204 20.67 -0.01 -42.41
N VAL A 205 20.49 0.40 -43.64
CA VAL A 205 20.26 -0.50 -44.81
C VAL A 205 21.56 -1.25 -45.11
N LEU A 206 21.46 -2.55 -45.24
CA LEU A 206 22.61 -3.42 -45.64
C LEU A 206 22.57 -3.65 -47.13
N SER A 207 23.74 -3.64 -47.77
CA SER A 207 23.88 -4.05 -49.18
C SER A 207 23.51 -5.54 -49.35
N ALA A 208 23.21 -5.95 -50.56
CA ALA A 208 22.91 -7.36 -50.86
C ALA A 208 24.07 -8.30 -50.40
N SER A 209 25.31 -7.89 -50.66
CA SER A 209 26.49 -8.63 -50.15
C SER A 209 26.56 -8.66 -48.61
N GLY A 210 26.28 -7.53 -47.95
CA GLY A 210 26.29 -7.49 -46.50
C GLY A 210 25.21 -8.41 -45.87
N ARG A 211 24.05 -8.47 -46.46
CA ARG A 211 22.98 -9.41 -46.00
C ARG A 211 23.41 -10.87 -46.18
N GLN A 212 24.06 -11.18 -47.33
CA GLN A 212 24.58 -12.54 -47.58
C GLN A 212 25.67 -12.89 -46.58
N GLU A 213 26.57 -11.95 -46.29
CA GLU A 213 27.65 -12.14 -45.32
C GLU A 213 27.07 -12.40 -43.89
N VAL A 214 26.04 -11.69 -43.46
CA VAL A 214 25.38 -11.96 -42.16
C VAL A 214 24.79 -13.37 -42.08
N ARG A 215 24.30 -13.91 -43.20
CA ARG A 215 23.75 -15.27 -43.27
C ARG A 215 24.78 -16.38 -43.28
N SER A 216 25.93 -16.14 -43.93
CA SER A 216 26.96 -17.17 -44.20
C SER A 216 28.19 -17.09 -43.31
N SER A 217 28.35 -15.98 -42.56
CA SER A 217 29.54 -15.81 -41.73
C SER A 217 29.60 -16.78 -40.59
N PRO A 218 30.72 -17.46 -40.35
CA PRO A 218 30.94 -18.30 -39.20
C PRO A 218 31.12 -17.49 -37.89
N ALA A 219 31.47 -16.20 -38.00
CA ALA A 219 31.69 -15.29 -36.87
C ALA A 219 30.58 -14.24 -36.79
N PRO A 220 30.23 -13.75 -35.59
CA PRO A 220 29.24 -12.70 -35.41
C PRO A 220 29.66 -11.39 -36.09
N LEU A 221 28.86 -10.90 -37.02
CA LEU A 221 29.07 -9.62 -37.69
C LEU A 221 28.34 -8.50 -36.94
N ARG A 222 28.98 -7.32 -36.90
CA ARG A 222 28.44 -6.15 -36.20
C ARG A 222 27.92 -5.11 -37.16
N CYS A 223 26.82 -4.49 -36.79
CA CYS A 223 26.30 -3.30 -37.48
C CYS A 223 27.36 -2.17 -37.40
N ARG A 224 27.71 -1.59 -38.54
CA ARG A 224 28.72 -0.50 -38.61
C ARG A 224 28.27 0.78 -37.93
N GLN A 225 26.96 0.99 -37.79
CA GLN A 225 26.39 2.20 -37.18
C GLN A 225 26.17 2.05 -35.69
N CYS A 226 25.44 1.01 -35.22
CA CYS A 226 25.06 0.87 -33.81
C CYS A 226 25.89 -0.15 -33.02
N GLY A 227 26.80 -0.88 -33.69
CA GLY A 227 27.70 -1.83 -33.09
C GLY A 227 27.11 -3.16 -32.64
N ARG A 228 25.78 -3.34 -32.68
CA ARG A 228 25.09 -4.59 -32.32
C ARG A 228 25.46 -5.73 -33.27
N VAL A 229 25.47 -6.95 -32.77
CA VAL A 229 25.60 -8.14 -33.61
C VAL A 229 24.36 -8.27 -34.49
N LEU A 230 24.58 -8.52 -35.77
CA LEU A 230 23.52 -8.72 -36.77
C LEU A 230 23.13 -10.20 -36.81
N TYR A 231 21.86 -10.47 -36.76
CA TYR A 231 21.26 -11.79 -36.89
C TYR A 231 20.29 -11.81 -38.07
N ALA A 232 20.50 -12.75 -38.99
CA ALA A 232 19.54 -13.01 -40.07
C ALA A 232 18.71 -14.21 -39.66
N GLY A 233 17.41 -14.01 -39.48
CA GLY A 233 16.45 -15.05 -39.16
C GLY A 233 16.45 -16.21 -40.13
#